data_09870bc945ec2de501828b96402b2fd9
#
_entry.id   09870bc945ec2de501828b96402b2fd9
#
_cell.length_a   1.000
_cell.length_b   1.000
_cell.length_c   1.000
_cell.angle_alpha   90.00
_cell.angle_beta   90.00
_cell.angle_gamma   90.00
#
_symmetry.space_group_name_H-M   'P 1'
#
loop_
_entity.id
_entity.type
_entity.pdbx_description
1 polymer ?
#
loop_
_entity_poly.entity_id
_entity_poly.type
_entity_poly.pdbx_seq_one_letter_code
_entity_poly.pdbx_strand_id
1 'polypeptide(L)'
;GVKVLTNKGVQNINKKGSRLELKLSDDTILETEKVLLSVGRKPVNNLEWKQIEELKTEKGAVIVDDFMQTSLDKIYAIGDLTGKLQLAHTASKQGLFAVEHIASRIYPEKYKVPAKPINYINIPRCTFTHPEIASVGYTQKEAEEIFKEVLTGKFPFSANGKAVAMGNPNGFVKIIARKDTSELIGMHIMGPN
;
A
#
# COMPACT_ATOMS: atom_id res chain seq x y z
N GLY A 1 -6.89 -13.98 23.32
CA GLY A 1 -6.58 -13.54 21.97
C GLY A 1 -7.72 -12.72 21.37
N VAL A 2 -7.49 -12.05 20.23
CA VAL A 2 -8.50 -11.26 19.52
C VAL A 2 -9.29 -12.20 18.61
N LYS A 3 -10.63 -12.10 18.64
CA LYS A 3 -11.49 -12.82 17.69
C LYS A 3 -11.55 -12.04 16.38
N VAL A 4 -11.14 -12.67 15.28
CA VAL A 4 -11.17 -12.07 13.93
C VAL A 4 -12.37 -12.63 13.16
N LEU A 5 -13.21 -11.74 12.66
CA LEU A 5 -14.35 -12.08 11.80
C LEU A 5 -14.08 -11.55 10.39
N THR A 6 -13.72 -12.43 9.46
CA THR A 6 -13.47 -12.09 8.06
C THR A 6 -14.77 -12.07 7.24
N ASN A 7 -14.77 -11.30 6.14
CA ASN A 7 -15.91 -11.17 5.21
C ASN A 7 -17.20 -10.66 5.86
N LYS A 8 -17.09 -9.86 6.94
CA LYS A 8 -18.22 -9.29 7.64
C LYS A 8 -18.05 -7.77 7.75
N GLY A 9 -18.92 -7.04 7.08
CA GLY A 9 -19.01 -5.59 7.19
C GLY A 9 -19.94 -5.18 8.33
N VAL A 10 -19.70 -4.03 8.95
CA VAL A 10 -20.62 -3.40 9.89
C VAL A 10 -21.66 -2.62 9.09
N GLN A 11 -22.94 -2.96 9.22
CA GLN A 11 -24.05 -2.27 8.55
C GLN A 11 -24.57 -1.10 9.37
N ASN A 12 -24.67 -1.28 10.67
CA ASN A 12 -25.20 -0.26 11.57
C ASN A 12 -24.54 -0.32 12.95
N ILE A 13 -24.50 0.82 13.63
CA ILE A 13 -24.04 0.96 15.01
C ILE A 13 -25.07 1.78 15.77
N ASN A 14 -25.71 1.16 16.74
CA ASN A 14 -26.74 1.78 17.59
C ASN A 14 -26.24 1.91 19.02
N LYS A 15 -26.59 3.03 19.68
CA LYS A 15 -26.35 3.18 21.12
C LYS A 15 -27.50 2.53 21.91
N LYS A 16 -27.17 1.63 22.82
CA LYS A 16 -28.11 0.91 23.68
C LYS A 16 -27.71 1.06 25.16
N GLY A 17 -28.22 2.09 25.78
CA GLY A 17 -27.80 2.48 27.13
C GLY A 17 -26.33 2.91 27.15
N SER A 18 -25.51 2.22 27.95
CA SER A 18 -24.05 2.44 28.06
C SER A 18 -23.22 1.65 27.03
N ARG A 19 -23.86 0.79 26.23
CA ARG A 19 -23.19 -0.06 25.23
C ARG A 19 -23.54 0.33 23.80
N LEU A 20 -22.77 -0.20 22.87
CA LEU A 20 -23.00 -0.09 21.43
C LEU A 20 -23.39 -1.48 20.89
N GLU A 21 -24.41 -1.49 20.05
CA GLU A 21 -24.86 -2.68 19.34
C GLU A 21 -24.47 -2.52 17.86
N LEU A 22 -23.69 -3.45 17.33
CA LEU A 22 -23.26 -3.48 15.95
C LEU A 22 -24.00 -4.58 15.20
N LYS A 23 -24.71 -4.21 14.14
CA LYS A 23 -25.28 -5.17 13.19
C LYS A 23 -24.28 -5.43 12.05
N LEU A 24 -23.91 -6.69 11.86
CA LEU A 24 -23.03 -7.12 10.78
C LEU A 24 -23.80 -7.50 9.52
N SER A 25 -23.09 -7.66 8.40
CA SER A 25 -23.65 -7.98 7.07
C SER A 25 -24.33 -9.35 6.98
N ASP A 26 -24.10 -10.22 7.94
CA ASP A 26 -24.75 -11.54 8.08
C ASP A 26 -25.81 -11.56 9.18
N ASP A 27 -26.34 -10.40 9.55
CA ASP A 27 -27.31 -10.19 10.61
C ASP A 27 -26.82 -10.54 12.06
N THR A 28 -25.54 -10.90 12.21
CA THR A 28 -24.95 -11.08 13.54
C THR A 28 -24.97 -9.77 14.31
N ILE A 29 -25.38 -9.83 15.58
CA ILE A 29 -25.35 -8.67 16.48
C ILE A 29 -24.20 -8.84 17.45
N LEU A 30 -23.38 -7.79 17.59
CA LEU A 30 -22.30 -7.70 18.57
C LEU A 30 -22.56 -6.55 19.52
N GLU A 31 -22.41 -6.81 20.83
CA GLU A 31 -22.46 -5.76 21.85
C GLU A 31 -21.05 -5.44 22.35
N THR A 32 -20.73 -4.16 22.45
CA THR A 32 -19.42 -3.68 22.94
C THR A 32 -19.54 -2.35 23.67
N GLU A 33 -18.54 -1.99 24.43
CA GLU A 33 -18.45 -0.69 25.10
C GLU A 33 -17.86 0.39 24.19
N LYS A 34 -16.96 -0.01 23.27
CA LYS A 34 -16.27 0.92 22.36
C LYS A 34 -16.11 0.29 20.98
N VAL A 35 -16.08 1.12 19.97
CA VAL A 35 -15.79 0.76 18.58
C VAL A 35 -14.64 1.61 18.08
N LEU A 36 -13.61 0.97 17.55
CA LEU A 36 -12.54 1.63 16.81
C LEU A 36 -12.84 1.51 15.31
N LEU A 37 -13.00 2.66 14.65
CA LEU A 37 -13.15 2.71 13.20
C LEU A 37 -11.77 2.81 12.54
N SER A 38 -11.36 1.74 11.86
CA SER A 38 -10.07 1.65 11.15
C SER A 38 -10.27 0.98 9.79
N VAL A 39 -11.11 1.59 8.94
CA VAL A 39 -11.57 1.03 7.66
C VAL A 39 -10.77 1.53 6.45
N GLY A 40 -9.64 2.16 6.68
CA GLY A 40 -8.75 2.68 5.63
C GLY A 40 -8.81 4.19 5.47
N ARG A 41 -8.22 4.67 4.39
CA ARG A 41 -8.07 6.08 4.03
C ARG A 41 -8.64 6.31 2.64
N LYS A 42 -9.21 7.48 2.43
CA LYS A 42 -9.63 7.93 1.10
C LYS A 42 -8.86 9.20 0.72
N PRO A 43 -8.63 9.43 -0.57
CA PRO A 43 -8.08 10.70 -1.03
C PRO A 43 -8.95 11.87 -0.60
N VAL A 44 -8.31 12.99 -0.23
CA VAL A 44 -8.99 14.23 0.08
C VAL A 44 -8.65 15.23 -1.01
N ASN A 45 -9.67 15.71 -1.71
CA ASN A 45 -9.57 16.76 -2.70
C ASN A 45 -10.48 17.91 -2.25
N ASN A 46 -9.93 18.84 -1.48
CA ASN A 46 -10.63 20.02 -0.95
C ASN A 46 -10.07 21.34 -1.52
N LEU A 47 -9.43 21.27 -2.69
CA LEU A 47 -8.94 22.47 -3.36
C LEU A 47 -10.13 23.25 -3.96
N GLU A 48 -10.21 24.55 -3.67
CA GLU A 48 -11.26 25.44 -4.14
C GLU A 48 -10.93 26.07 -5.50
N TRP A 49 -10.58 25.25 -6.49
CA TRP A 49 -10.34 25.75 -7.86
C TRP A 49 -11.58 25.52 -8.73
N LYS A 50 -11.98 26.50 -9.51
CA LYS A 50 -13.07 26.33 -10.47
C LYS A 50 -12.82 25.21 -11.50
N GLN A 51 -11.54 24.97 -11.85
CA GLN A 51 -11.13 23.93 -12.79
C GLN A 51 -11.09 22.52 -12.18
N ILE A 52 -11.25 22.36 -10.87
CA ILE A 52 -11.28 21.04 -10.21
C ILE A 52 -12.46 20.19 -10.67
N GLU A 53 -13.58 20.82 -11.03
CA GLU A 53 -14.74 20.12 -11.55
C GLU A 53 -14.44 19.37 -12.88
N GLU A 54 -13.43 19.82 -13.63
CA GLU A 54 -12.96 19.20 -14.87
C GLU A 54 -11.93 18.10 -14.65
N LEU A 55 -11.38 17.94 -13.42
CA LEU A 55 -10.46 16.87 -13.09
C LEU A 55 -11.17 15.52 -13.12
N LYS A 56 -10.64 14.58 -13.90
CA LYS A 56 -11.11 13.20 -13.85
C LYS A 56 -10.73 12.56 -12.53
N THR A 57 -11.73 12.02 -11.85
CA THR A 57 -11.55 11.32 -10.56
C THR A 57 -12.19 9.94 -10.60
N GLU A 58 -11.63 9.01 -9.85
CA GLU A 58 -12.22 7.70 -9.59
C GLU A 58 -12.19 7.40 -8.10
N LYS A 59 -13.34 7.11 -7.50
CA LYS A 59 -13.49 6.86 -6.04
C LYS A 59 -12.86 7.96 -5.17
N GLY A 60 -12.91 9.22 -5.63
CA GLY A 60 -12.35 10.39 -4.96
C GLY A 60 -10.85 10.63 -5.21
N ALA A 61 -10.15 9.74 -5.89
CA ALA A 61 -8.76 9.92 -6.30
C ALA A 61 -8.67 10.66 -7.63
N VAL A 62 -7.69 11.53 -7.79
CA VAL A 62 -7.37 12.17 -9.06
C VAL A 62 -6.68 11.17 -9.98
N ILE A 63 -7.24 10.97 -11.19
CA ILE A 63 -6.66 10.09 -12.19
C ILE A 63 -5.44 10.78 -12.80
N VAL A 64 -4.31 10.07 -12.82
CA VAL A 64 -3.06 10.51 -13.43
C VAL A 64 -2.54 9.44 -14.39
N ASP A 65 -1.83 9.90 -15.43
CA ASP A 65 -1.11 9.04 -16.34
C ASP A 65 0.18 8.46 -15.70
N ASP A 66 0.99 7.80 -16.51
CA ASP A 66 2.26 7.20 -16.08
C ASP A 66 3.30 8.24 -15.65
N PHE A 67 3.12 9.49 -15.98
CA PHE A 67 3.99 10.61 -15.64
C PHE A 67 3.43 11.52 -14.55
N MET A 68 2.38 11.11 -13.87
CA MET A 68 1.67 11.87 -12.83
C MET A 68 0.91 13.10 -13.37
N GLN A 69 0.72 13.24 -14.67
CA GLN A 69 -0.07 14.31 -15.26
C GLN A 69 -1.56 13.96 -15.14
N THR A 70 -2.38 14.96 -14.80
CA THR A 70 -3.83 14.82 -14.67
C THR A 70 -4.52 14.93 -16.04
N SER A 71 -5.85 14.88 -16.06
CA SER A 71 -6.65 15.17 -17.26
C SER A 71 -6.57 16.63 -17.73
N LEU A 72 -6.06 17.54 -16.89
CA LEU A 72 -5.85 18.95 -17.24
C LEU A 72 -4.41 19.19 -17.65
N ASP A 73 -4.22 19.94 -18.75
CA ASP A 73 -2.87 20.27 -19.22
C ASP A 73 -2.07 21.04 -18.15
N LYS A 74 -0.78 20.72 -18.02
CA LYS A 74 0.18 21.32 -17.09
C LYS A 74 -0.15 21.13 -15.61
N ILE A 75 -1.15 20.32 -15.26
CA ILE A 75 -1.49 19.99 -13.88
C ILE A 75 -1.10 18.55 -13.59
N TYR A 76 -0.36 18.37 -12.49
CA TYR A 76 0.13 17.08 -11.99
C TYR A 76 -0.45 16.83 -10.61
N ALA A 77 -0.66 15.56 -10.27
CA ALA A 77 -1.06 15.15 -8.92
C ALA A 77 -0.16 14.01 -8.43
N ILE A 78 0.23 14.08 -7.16
CA ILE A 78 1.11 13.11 -6.51
C ILE A 78 0.60 12.75 -5.12
N GLY A 79 1.13 11.70 -4.53
CA GLY A 79 0.82 11.29 -3.16
C GLY A 79 -0.56 10.66 -3.03
N ASP A 80 -1.09 10.74 -1.83
CA ASP A 80 -2.35 10.11 -1.42
C ASP A 80 -3.54 10.53 -2.28
N LEU A 81 -3.48 11.74 -2.83
CA LEU A 81 -4.51 12.29 -3.73
C LEU A 81 -4.72 11.43 -4.98
N THR A 82 -3.70 10.74 -5.46
CA THR A 82 -3.78 9.86 -6.64
C THR A 82 -4.42 8.50 -6.36
N GLY A 83 -4.69 8.18 -5.08
CA GLY A 83 -5.26 6.89 -4.66
C GLY A 83 -4.41 5.66 -4.97
N LYS A 84 -3.20 5.86 -5.52
CA LYS A 84 -2.26 4.75 -5.80
C LYS A 84 -1.71 4.18 -4.49
N LEU A 85 -0.43 4.13 -4.27
CA LEU A 85 0.17 3.63 -3.03
C LEU A 85 0.34 4.78 -2.03
N GLN A 86 -0.49 4.83 -0.98
CA GLN A 86 -0.58 5.92 0.01
C GLN A 86 0.54 5.83 1.06
N LEU A 87 1.79 6.13 0.63
CA LEU A 87 3.00 6.12 1.45
C LEU A 87 3.84 7.37 1.15
N ALA A 88 4.45 7.95 2.18
CA ALA A 88 5.23 9.18 2.07
C ALA A 88 6.37 9.07 1.05
N HIS A 89 7.14 7.98 1.08
CA HIS A 89 8.24 7.76 0.12
C HIS A 89 7.73 7.48 -1.30
N THR A 90 6.51 6.95 -1.47
CA THR A 90 5.85 6.85 -2.78
C THR A 90 5.55 8.25 -3.31
N ALA A 91 4.99 9.13 -2.48
CA ALA A 91 4.70 10.51 -2.86
C ALA A 91 5.97 11.26 -3.28
N SER A 92 7.07 11.09 -2.53
CA SER A 92 8.37 11.66 -2.89
C SER A 92 8.88 11.15 -4.23
N LYS A 93 8.77 9.83 -4.49
CA LYS A 93 9.16 9.25 -5.79
C LYS A 93 8.30 9.77 -6.93
N GLN A 94 6.98 9.88 -6.72
CA GLN A 94 6.07 10.46 -7.71
C GLN A 94 6.41 11.93 -8.00
N GLY A 95 6.76 12.72 -6.97
CA GLY A 95 7.15 14.12 -7.11
C GLY A 95 8.40 14.29 -7.97
N LEU A 96 9.46 13.52 -7.68
CA LEU A 96 10.69 13.53 -8.49
C LEU A 96 10.39 13.16 -9.95
N PHE A 97 9.60 12.12 -10.15
CA PHE A 97 9.23 11.63 -11.47
C PHE A 97 8.41 12.67 -12.28
N ALA A 98 7.46 13.33 -11.63
CA ALA A 98 6.68 14.42 -12.25
C ALA A 98 7.59 15.59 -12.65
N VAL A 99 8.53 15.99 -11.79
CA VAL A 99 9.49 17.08 -12.09
C VAL A 99 10.42 16.71 -13.24
N GLU A 100 10.92 15.48 -13.31
CA GLU A 100 11.72 14.98 -14.43
C GLU A 100 10.93 15.04 -15.75
N HIS A 101 9.66 14.66 -15.74
CA HIS A 101 8.78 14.76 -16.91
C HIS A 101 8.54 16.23 -17.30
N ILE A 102 8.23 17.11 -16.35
CA ILE A 102 8.05 18.53 -16.58
C ILE A 102 9.32 19.14 -17.19
N ALA A 103 10.48 18.85 -16.61
CA ALA A 103 11.77 19.35 -17.09
C ALA A 103 12.06 18.90 -18.53
N SER A 104 11.75 17.65 -18.88
CA SER A 104 11.92 17.13 -20.24
C SER A 104 11.01 17.80 -21.28
N ARG A 105 9.84 18.29 -20.85
CA ARG A 105 8.92 19.03 -21.73
C ARG A 105 9.33 20.50 -21.94
N ILE A 106 9.91 21.11 -20.91
CA ILE A 106 10.34 22.53 -20.98
C ILE A 106 11.72 22.64 -21.64
N TYR A 107 12.63 21.70 -21.38
CA TYR A 107 14.02 21.72 -21.85
C TYR A 107 14.38 20.38 -22.50
N PRO A 108 13.76 19.99 -23.63
CA PRO A 108 13.93 18.66 -24.22
C PRO A 108 15.35 18.36 -24.71
N GLU A 109 16.14 19.41 -24.98
CA GLU A 109 17.54 19.29 -25.34
C GLU A 109 18.43 18.89 -24.16
N LYS A 110 18.01 19.24 -22.94
CA LYS A 110 18.80 19.02 -21.71
C LYS A 110 18.33 17.81 -20.90
N TYR A 111 17.02 17.59 -20.85
CA TYR A 111 16.41 16.52 -20.04
C TYR A 111 15.65 15.54 -20.93
N LYS A 112 15.80 14.26 -20.63
CA LYS A 112 15.07 13.20 -21.31
C LYS A 112 13.80 12.85 -20.56
N VAL A 113 12.75 12.46 -21.30
CA VAL A 113 11.55 11.89 -20.68
C VAL A 113 11.95 10.64 -19.89
N PRO A 114 11.44 10.42 -18.66
CA PRO A 114 11.67 9.20 -17.91
C PRO A 114 11.35 7.97 -18.75
N ALA A 115 12.30 7.05 -18.84
CA ALA A 115 12.21 5.93 -19.79
C ALA A 115 11.14 4.89 -19.43
N LYS A 116 10.75 4.82 -18.15
CA LYS A 116 9.79 3.83 -17.64
C LYS A 116 8.93 4.46 -16.56
N PRO A 117 7.64 4.09 -16.47
CA PRO A 117 6.77 4.51 -15.38
C PRO A 117 7.24 3.95 -14.03
N ILE A 118 6.71 4.51 -12.95
CA ILE A 118 7.01 4.05 -11.60
C ILE A 118 6.48 2.62 -11.42
N ASN A 119 7.38 1.70 -11.11
CA ASN A 119 6.99 0.33 -10.74
C ASN A 119 6.61 0.28 -9.26
N TYR A 120 5.32 0.30 -8.96
CA TYR A 120 4.78 0.28 -7.61
C TYR A 120 5.01 -1.04 -6.86
N ILE A 121 5.27 -2.15 -7.57
CA ILE A 121 5.61 -3.44 -6.96
C ILE A 121 6.94 -3.34 -6.21
N ASN A 122 7.89 -2.56 -6.72
CA ASN A 122 9.22 -2.39 -6.13
C ASN A 122 9.26 -1.35 -4.99
N ILE A 123 8.12 -0.81 -4.57
CA ILE A 123 8.06 0.13 -3.45
C ILE A 123 7.86 -0.65 -2.14
N PRO A 124 8.80 -0.57 -1.19
CA PRO A 124 8.66 -1.26 0.09
C PRO A 124 7.52 -0.69 0.93
N ARG A 125 6.89 -1.55 1.72
CA ARG A 125 5.78 -1.23 2.63
C ARG A 125 6.10 -1.76 4.00
N CYS A 126 5.82 -0.96 5.03
CA CYS A 126 5.96 -1.37 6.42
C CYS A 126 4.63 -1.20 7.16
N THR A 127 4.31 -2.17 8.01
CA THR A 127 3.21 -2.10 8.96
C THR A 127 3.80 -2.19 10.36
N PHE A 128 3.69 -1.11 11.11
CA PHE A 128 4.30 -0.94 12.44
C PHE A 128 3.45 -1.58 13.54
N THR A 129 3.22 -2.87 13.40
CA THR A 129 2.60 -3.73 14.41
C THR A 129 3.65 -4.32 15.33
N HIS A 130 3.25 -5.15 16.29
CA HIS A 130 4.17 -5.96 17.10
C HIS A 130 3.81 -7.44 16.94
N PRO A 131 4.64 -8.26 16.26
CA PRO A 131 5.87 -7.89 15.50
C PRO A 131 5.59 -7.02 14.28
N GLU A 132 6.60 -6.29 13.78
CA GLU A 132 6.51 -5.49 12.56
C GLU A 132 6.47 -6.36 11.31
N ILE A 133 5.87 -5.83 10.25
CA ILE A 133 5.82 -6.48 8.95
C ILE A 133 6.36 -5.54 7.89
N ALA A 134 7.33 -6.00 7.11
CA ALA A 134 7.85 -5.30 5.94
C ALA A 134 7.70 -6.17 4.69
N SER A 135 7.41 -5.56 3.56
CA SER A 135 7.26 -6.28 2.30
C SER A 135 7.63 -5.42 1.10
N VAL A 136 8.19 -6.06 0.08
CA VAL A 136 8.42 -5.49 -1.24
C VAL A 136 8.26 -6.59 -2.29
N GLY A 137 7.80 -6.23 -3.48
CA GLY A 137 7.58 -7.20 -4.56
C GLY A 137 6.28 -7.99 -4.42
N TYR A 138 6.21 -9.08 -5.16
CA TYR A 138 5.07 -9.97 -5.22
C TYR A 138 4.98 -10.88 -3.99
N THR A 139 3.77 -11.17 -3.54
CA THR A 139 3.52 -12.33 -2.67
C THR A 139 3.74 -13.62 -3.45
N GLN A 140 3.93 -14.73 -2.76
CA GLN A 140 4.10 -16.04 -3.42
C GLN A 140 2.90 -16.35 -4.33
N LYS A 141 1.68 -16.11 -3.86
CA LYS A 141 0.46 -16.37 -4.63
C LYS A 141 0.41 -15.54 -5.92
N GLU A 142 0.66 -14.23 -5.83
CA GLU A 142 0.70 -13.35 -7.01
C GLU A 142 1.81 -13.77 -7.98
N ALA A 143 2.98 -14.14 -7.45
CA ALA A 143 4.10 -14.59 -8.27
C ALA A 143 3.79 -15.91 -9.01
N GLU A 144 3.14 -16.88 -8.36
CA GLU A 144 2.70 -18.13 -8.97
C GLU A 144 1.64 -17.90 -10.07
N GLU A 145 0.74 -16.95 -9.87
CA GLU A 145 -0.27 -16.59 -10.88
C GLU A 145 0.38 -15.95 -12.13
N ILE A 146 1.45 -15.14 -11.96
CA ILE A 146 2.10 -14.40 -13.05
C ILE A 146 3.18 -15.23 -13.75
N PHE A 147 4.07 -15.88 -12.97
CA PHE A 147 5.28 -16.54 -13.47
C PHE A 147 5.16 -18.05 -13.52
N LYS A 148 4.04 -18.64 -13.09
CA LYS A 148 3.75 -20.08 -12.98
C LYS A 148 4.66 -20.82 -12.00
N GLU A 149 5.99 -20.79 -12.20
CA GLU A 149 6.99 -21.46 -11.36
C GLU A 149 7.87 -20.45 -10.64
N VAL A 150 7.91 -20.53 -9.31
CA VAL A 150 8.71 -19.68 -8.44
C VAL A 150 9.52 -20.52 -7.45
N LEU A 151 10.64 -19.97 -7.02
CA LEU A 151 11.45 -20.48 -5.92
C LEU A 151 11.13 -19.68 -4.67
N THR A 152 11.00 -20.34 -3.54
CA THR A 152 10.79 -19.67 -2.25
C THR A 152 11.81 -20.13 -1.22
N GLY A 153 12.36 -19.17 -0.48
CA GLY A 153 13.20 -19.43 0.67
C GLY A 153 12.59 -18.79 1.92
N LYS A 154 12.66 -19.47 3.05
CA LYS A 154 12.18 -18.94 4.33
C LYS A 154 13.22 -19.21 5.43
N PHE A 155 13.59 -18.17 6.17
CA PHE A 155 14.50 -18.25 7.28
C PHE A 155 13.83 -17.73 8.56
N PRO A 156 13.68 -18.55 9.63
CA PRO A 156 13.05 -18.11 10.87
C PRO A 156 14.02 -17.31 11.75
N PHE A 157 13.52 -16.30 12.46
CA PHE A 157 14.34 -15.54 13.42
C PHE A 157 14.82 -16.37 14.62
N SER A 158 14.16 -17.47 14.94
CA SER A 158 14.66 -18.43 15.94
C SER A 158 16.01 -19.03 15.61
N ALA A 159 16.42 -18.99 14.34
CA ALA A 159 17.75 -19.40 13.88
C ALA A 159 18.75 -18.21 13.78
N ASN A 160 18.34 -17.00 14.15
CA ASN A 160 19.19 -15.81 14.15
C ASN A 160 19.70 -15.55 15.58
N GLY A 161 21.01 -15.63 15.79
CA GLY A 161 21.63 -15.46 17.09
C GLY A 161 21.32 -14.12 17.77
N LYS A 162 21.26 -13.01 17.01
CA LYS A 162 20.90 -11.69 17.52
C LYS A 162 19.45 -11.66 18.02
N ALA A 163 18.52 -12.17 17.22
CA ALA A 163 17.10 -12.22 17.60
C ALA A 163 16.86 -13.02 18.87
N VAL A 164 17.56 -14.17 19.00
CA VAL A 164 17.52 -15.01 20.22
C VAL A 164 18.11 -14.26 21.41
N ALA A 165 19.27 -13.64 21.26
CA ALA A 165 19.93 -12.87 22.33
C ALA A 165 19.09 -11.67 22.81
N MET A 166 18.31 -11.04 21.90
CA MET A 166 17.38 -9.96 22.22
C MET A 166 16.04 -10.45 22.82
N GLY A 167 15.84 -11.75 22.96
CA GLY A 167 14.57 -12.32 23.45
C GLY A 167 13.40 -12.21 22.46
N ASN A 168 13.66 -11.93 21.20
CA ASN A 168 12.65 -11.72 20.15
C ASN A 168 12.83 -12.69 18.96
N PRO A 169 12.78 -14.03 19.17
CA PRO A 169 13.03 -15.01 18.12
C PRO A 169 11.83 -15.25 17.20
N ASN A 170 10.71 -14.53 17.42
CA ASN A 170 9.48 -14.73 16.66
C ASN A 170 9.53 -13.98 15.34
N GLY A 171 9.27 -14.72 14.25
CA GLY A 171 9.21 -14.14 12.93
C GLY A 171 10.02 -14.88 11.89
N PHE A 172 10.11 -14.32 10.71
CA PHE A 172 10.82 -14.91 9.58
C PHE A 172 11.12 -13.88 8.50
N VAL A 173 12.10 -14.21 7.66
CA VAL A 173 12.30 -13.60 6.35
C VAL A 173 11.87 -14.61 5.31
N LYS A 174 11.07 -14.19 4.32
CA LYS A 174 10.68 -14.99 3.15
C LYS A 174 11.08 -14.26 1.88
N ILE A 175 11.76 -14.95 0.98
CA ILE A 175 12.11 -14.46 -0.34
C ILE A 175 11.40 -15.27 -1.41
N ILE A 176 11.14 -14.63 -2.54
CA ILE A 176 10.50 -15.22 -3.71
C ILE A 176 11.33 -14.84 -4.92
N ALA A 177 11.69 -15.82 -5.72
CA ALA A 177 12.47 -15.64 -6.95
C ALA A 177 11.79 -16.35 -8.12
N ARG A 178 12.03 -15.86 -9.32
CA ARG A 178 11.66 -16.55 -10.54
C ARG A 178 12.52 -17.81 -10.69
N LYS A 179 11.92 -18.91 -11.10
CA LYS A 179 12.66 -20.19 -11.29
C LYS A 179 13.57 -20.16 -12.50
N ASP A 180 13.15 -19.48 -13.57
CA ASP A 180 13.86 -19.42 -14.85
C ASP A 180 15.10 -18.52 -14.82
N THR A 181 15.04 -17.39 -14.11
CA THR A 181 16.12 -16.36 -14.10
C THR A 181 16.82 -16.23 -12.75
N SER A 182 16.28 -16.82 -11.68
CA SER A 182 16.68 -16.60 -10.29
C SER A 182 16.56 -15.13 -9.82
N GLU A 183 15.85 -14.29 -10.56
CA GLU A 183 15.57 -12.90 -10.18
C GLU A 183 14.73 -12.85 -8.91
N LEU A 184 15.16 -12.08 -7.91
CA LEU A 184 14.36 -11.81 -6.72
C LEU A 184 13.19 -10.89 -7.06
N ILE A 185 11.97 -11.36 -6.88
CA ILE A 185 10.72 -10.67 -7.23
C ILE A 185 9.85 -10.35 -6.03
N GLY A 186 10.20 -10.85 -4.85
CA GLY A 186 9.48 -10.54 -3.61
C GLY A 186 10.29 -10.85 -2.36
N MET A 187 10.11 -10.00 -1.33
CA MET A 187 10.65 -10.21 0.00
C MET A 187 9.64 -9.77 1.06
N HIS A 188 9.44 -10.62 2.06
CA HIS A 188 8.50 -10.39 3.16
C HIS A 188 9.17 -10.75 4.47
N ILE A 189 9.09 -9.84 5.43
CA ILE A 189 9.71 -9.98 6.73
C ILE A 189 8.62 -9.74 7.79
N MET A 190 8.57 -10.60 8.78
CA MET A 190 7.81 -10.38 10.01
C MET A 190 8.77 -10.61 11.17
N GLY A 191 8.93 -9.63 12.05
CA GLY A 191 9.86 -9.78 13.17
C GLY A 191 10.16 -8.48 13.89
N PRO A 192 11.07 -8.55 14.87
CA PRO A 192 11.56 -7.35 15.57
C PRO A 192 12.46 -6.51 14.64
N ASN A 193 12.66 -5.25 15.03
CA ASN A 193 13.60 -4.30 14.41
C ASN A 193 15.07 -4.76 14.51
#